data_3d6a48020b884fd566c015aa67245b2e
#
_entry.id   3d6a48020b884fd566c015aa67245b2e
#
_cell.length_a   1.000
_cell.length_b   1.000
_cell.length_c   1.000
_cell.angle_alpha   90.00
_cell.angle_beta   90.00
_cell.angle_gamma   90.00
#
_symmetry.space_group_name_H-M   'P 1'
#
loop_
_entity.id
_entity.type
_entity.pdbx_description
1 polymer ?
#
loop_
_entity_poly.entity_id
_entity_poly.type
_entity_poly.pdbx_seq_one_letter_code
_entity_poly.pdbx_strand_id
1 'polypeptide(L)'
;MKVNLIHTSYEQQHGRSWDEVFDLIYFSLQELGHFVERCVNKTMPTPADLNIVIGWNACNTWRSLDPKKTVVVQLENLQTGVLSRHKETIGDIMDDFIVWDYAHSNLPIYSEGANVHHMKLGYHKCLDFFSPRRSPENDVAFYGSLNPRRKDLLDRLDKWHDITAMGNVWGGETDKFLANSKLILNIGATPERPLESPRLAYCLNNGCLVVSEEGNSEVDNAFWAKYTVLVAQDMLSHNIYEMLEGNTWRDKRHELSTAYMEDTCMVLNVEELMDKTL
;
A
#
# COMPACT_ATOMS: atom_id res chain seq x y z
N MET A 1 -5.75 25.53 3.26
CA MET A 1 -4.32 25.77 3.10
C MET A 1 -3.84 25.33 1.71
N LYS A 2 -2.67 25.79 1.26
CA LYS A 2 -2.02 25.31 0.04
C LYS A 2 -1.07 24.17 0.40
N VAL A 3 -1.23 23.01 -0.27
CA VAL A 3 -0.41 21.82 -0.07
C VAL A 3 0.27 21.45 -1.38
N ASN A 4 1.59 21.25 -1.37
CA ASN A 4 2.29 20.60 -2.46
C ASN A 4 2.35 19.10 -2.18
N LEU A 5 1.75 18.29 -3.03
CA LEU A 5 1.92 16.85 -3.01
C LEU A 5 2.96 16.46 -4.07
N ILE A 6 4.10 16.01 -3.61
CA ILE A 6 5.31 15.79 -4.42
C ILE A 6 5.52 14.29 -4.60
N HIS A 7 5.48 13.82 -5.85
CA HIS A 7 5.87 12.46 -6.20
C HIS A 7 7.13 12.49 -7.04
N THR A 8 8.22 11.99 -6.47
CA THR A 8 9.57 12.13 -7.07
C THR A 8 9.81 11.22 -8.27
N SER A 9 8.99 10.18 -8.44
CA SER A 9 9.13 9.16 -9.50
C SER A 9 7.79 8.69 -10.07
N TYR A 10 6.83 9.62 -10.21
CA TYR A 10 5.49 9.33 -10.72
C TYR A 10 5.56 8.68 -12.12
N GLU A 11 4.80 7.61 -12.33
CA GLU A 11 4.76 6.80 -13.56
C GLU A 11 6.11 6.20 -14.00
N GLN A 12 7.17 6.34 -13.22
CA GLN A 12 8.44 5.66 -13.48
C GLN A 12 8.40 4.23 -12.95
N GLN A 13 9.18 3.32 -13.54
CA GLN A 13 9.09 1.87 -13.32
C GLN A 13 8.95 1.43 -11.85
N HIS A 14 9.71 2.01 -10.94
CA HIS A 14 9.61 1.67 -9.50
C HIS A 14 8.68 2.60 -8.72
N GLY A 15 8.34 3.75 -9.25
CA GLY A 15 7.46 4.73 -8.62
C GLY A 15 5.98 4.38 -8.75
N ARG A 16 5.60 3.61 -9.75
CA ARG A 16 4.19 3.24 -10.01
C ARG A 16 3.49 2.52 -8.86
N SER A 17 4.24 1.82 -8.03
CA SER A 17 3.68 1.18 -6.82
C SER A 17 3.22 2.17 -5.75
N TRP A 18 3.55 3.46 -5.90
CA TRP A 18 3.17 4.54 -5.00
C TRP A 18 2.15 5.49 -5.60
N ASP A 19 1.83 5.35 -6.90
CA ASP A 19 0.88 6.22 -7.61
C ASP A 19 -0.51 6.15 -6.96
N GLU A 20 -0.95 4.95 -6.53
CA GLU A 20 -2.23 4.76 -5.86
C GLU A 20 -2.27 5.46 -4.49
N VAL A 21 -1.19 5.40 -3.71
CA VAL A 21 -1.10 6.10 -2.42
C VAL A 21 -1.05 7.61 -2.63
N PHE A 22 -0.37 8.07 -3.68
CA PHE A 22 -0.36 9.46 -4.07
C PHE A 22 -1.78 9.96 -4.38
N ASP A 23 -2.56 9.21 -5.17
CA ASP A 23 -3.92 9.56 -5.50
C ASP A 23 -4.84 9.52 -4.28
N LEU A 24 -4.71 8.53 -3.38
CA LEU A 24 -5.44 8.48 -2.12
C LEU A 24 -5.24 9.76 -1.29
N ILE A 25 -4.00 10.19 -1.11
CA ILE A 25 -3.68 11.41 -0.35
C ILE A 25 -4.18 12.66 -1.09
N TYR A 26 -3.96 12.74 -2.41
CA TYR A 26 -4.35 13.88 -3.22
C TYR A 26 -5.84 14.16 -3.14
N PHE A 27 -6.66 13.16 -3.44
CA PHE A 27 -8.11 13.33 -3.47
C PHE A 27 -8.70 13.52 -2.06
N SER A 28 -8.12 12.87 -1.03
CA SER A 28 -8.54 13.10 0.35
C SER A 28 -8.30 14.53 0.80
N LEU A 29 -7.14 15.10 0.50
CA LEU A 29 -6.83 16.50 0.82
C LEU A 29 -7.75 17.48 0.08
N GLN A 30 -8.11 17.18 -1.17
CA GLN A 30 -9.08 18.01 -1.91
C GLN A 30 -10.47 17.94 -1.30
N GLU A 31 -10.94 16.76 -0.87
CA GLU A 31 -12.24 16.61 -0.20
C GLU A 31 -12.27 17.33 1.16
N LEU A 32 -11.12 17.45 1.85
CA LEU A 32 -10.94 18.26 3.06
C LEU A 32 -10.86 19.78 2.78
N GLY A 33 -11.01 20.20 1.53
CA GLY A 33 -11.04 21.61 1.14
C GLY A 33 -9.67 22.27 1.03
N HIS A 34 -8.58 21.50 0.95
CA HIS A 34 -7.26 22.04 0.70
C HIS A 34 -7.03 22.32 -0.80
N PHE A 35 -6.23 23.35 -1.09
CA PHE A 35 -5.73 23.58 -2.45
C PHE A 35 -4.46 22.75 -2.65
N VAL A 36 -4.54 21.67 -3.44
CA VAL A 36 -3.44 20.70 -3.61
C VAL A 36 -2.81 20.85 -4.99
N GLU A 37 -1.53 21.18 -5.03
CA GLU A 37 -0.74 21.19 -6.26
C GLU A 37 -0.02 19.83 -6.43
N ARG A 38 -0.27 19.16 -7.58
CA ARG A 38 0.48 17.94 -7.96
C ARG A 38 1.86 18.32 -8.49
N CYS A 39 2.90 17.97 -7.75
CA CYS A 39 4.30 18.21 -8.11
C CYS A 39 4.95 16.89 -8.53
N VAL A 40 4.64 16.41 -9.74
CA VAL A 40 5.12 15.11 -10.23
C VAL A 40 6.44 15.27 -10.98
N ASN A 41 7.46 14.47 -10.63
CA ASN A 41 8.79 14.45 -11.25
C ASN A 41 9.46 15.84 -11.36
N LYS A 42 9.06 16.78 -10.49
CA LYS A 42 9.62 18.12 -10.43
C LYS A 42 10.74 18.22 -9.38
N THR A 43 11.74 19.04 -9.68
CA THR A 43 12.89 19.23 -8.79
C THR A 43 12.61 20.20 -7.64
N MET A 44 11.77 21.22 -7.85
CA MET A 44 11.41 22.21 -6.84
C MET A 44 9.94 22.59 -6.97
N PRO A 45 9.16 22.48 -5.90
CA PRO A 45 7.77 22.94 -5.87
C PRO A 45 7.69 24.45 -5.66
N THR A 46 6.52 25.03 -5.96
CA THR A 46 6.20 26.42 -5.60
C THR A 46 6.04 26.56 -4.07
N PRO A 47 6.17 27.76 -3.48
CA PRO A 47 5.89 27.93 -2.05
C PRO A 47 4.49 27.48 -1.65
N ALA A 48 4.38 26.73 -0.56
CA ALA A 48 3.15 26.24 0.02
C ALA A 48 3.18 26.30 1.55
N ASP A 49 2.02 26.07 2.17
CA ASP A 49 1.90 25.99 3.63
C ASP A 49 2.47 24.68 4.14
N LEU A 50 2.26 23.60 3.38
CA LEU A 50 2.75 22.23 3.67
C LEU A 50 3.25 21.56 2.38
N ASN A 51 4.31 20.76 2.50
CA ASN A 51 4.77 19.84 1.47
C ASN A 51 4.58 18.41 1.95
N ILE A 52 4.12 17.52 1.08
CA ILE A 52 4.02 16.06 1.35
C ILE A 52 4.79 15.34 0.25
N VAL A 53 5.80 14.56 0.62
CA VAL A 53 6.75 13.93 -0.31
C VAL A 53 6.55 12.43 -0.34
N ILE A 54 6.30 11.87 -1.53
CA ILE A 54 6.21 10.43 -1.81
C ILE A 54 7.37 10.04 -2.72
N GLY A 55 7.95 8.85 -2.49
CA GLY A 55 9.11 8.37 -3.25
C GLY A 55 10.42 9.05 -2.85
N TRP A 56 10.55 9.44 -1.59
CA TRP A 56 11.69 10.16 -1.01
C TRP A 56 13.05 9.53 -1.35
N ASN A 57 13.12 8.22 -1.57
CA ASN A 57 14.31 7.46 -1.91
C ASN A 57 14.69 7.52 -3.40
N ALA A 58 13.83 8.04 -4.26
CA ALA A 58 14.11 8.16 -5.70
C ALA A 58 14.95 9.39 -6.07
N CYS A 59 14.86 10.49 -5.30
CA CYS A 59 15.70 11.66 -5.46
C CYS A 59 15.88 12.40 -4.14
N ASN A 60 16.87 13.31 -4.07
CA ASN A 60 17.23 14.07 -2.85
C ASN A 60 16.82 15.55 -2.88
N THR A 61 16.15 16.02 -3.93
CA THR A 61 15.86 17.46 -4.12
C THR A 61 14.90 18.00 -3.06
N TRP A 62 14.00 17.16 -2.52
CA TRP A 62 13.07 17.53 -1.45
C TRP A 62 13.74 17.85 -0.11
N ARG A 63 15.00 17.41 0.12
CA ARG A 63 15.75 17.68 1.36
C ARG A 63 16.05 19.16 1.59
N SER A 64 15.93 19.99 0.57
CA SER A 64 16.06 21.44 0.69
C SER A 64 14.79 22.14 1.18
N LEU A 65 13.69 21.41 1.35
CA LEU A 65 12.45 21.94 1.89
C LEU A 65 12.55 22.13 3.41
N ASP A 66 11.76 23.05 3.95
CA ASP A 66 11.66 23.29 5.39
C ASP A 66 11.13 22.03 6.11
N PRO A 67 11.92 21.36 6.97
CA PRO A 67 11.49 20.14 7.63
C PRO A 67 10.22 20.30 8.47
N LYS A 68 10.02 21.47 9.08
CA LYS A 68 8.83 21.77 9.90
C LYS A 68 7.54 21.89 9.09
N LYS A 69 7.67 22.01 7.77
CA LYS A 69 6.56 22.14 6.81
C LYS A 69 6.59 21.03 5.77
N THR A 70 7.28 19.94 6.06
CA THR A 70 7.42 18.85 5.11
C THR A 70 7.16 17.50 5.78
N VAL A 71 6.18 16.80 5.25
CA VAL A 71 5.86 15.42 5.58
C VAL A 71 6.55 14.51 4.57
N VAL A 72 7.23 13.48 5.05
CA VAL A 72 7.76 12.40 4.23
C VAL A 72 6.86 11.17 4.39
N VAL A 73 6.24 10.74 3.30
CA VAL A 73 5.44 9.51 3.29
C VAL A 73 6.37 8.32 3.11
N GLN A 74 6.45 7.50 4.14
CA GLN A 74 7.29 6.32 4.17
C GLN A 74 6.47 5.10 3.73
N LEU A 75 6.90 4.48 2.62
CA LEU A 75 6.25 3.31 1.98
C LEU A 75 7.20 2.13 1.80
N GLU A 76 8.37 2.15 2.45
CA GLU A 76 9.39 1.12 2.35
C GLU A 76 9.46 0.27 3.63
N ASN A 77 9.90 -0.97 3.48
CA ASN A 77 10.24 -1.82 4.63
C ASN A 77 11.57 -1.37 5.25
N LEU A 78 11.53 -0.81 6.45
CA LEU A 78 12.72 -0.35 7.17
C LEU A 78 13.48 -1.48 7.89
N GLN A 79 12.89 -2.66 8.03
CA GLN A 79 13.48 -3.77 8.81
C GLN A 79 14.50 -4.61 8.06
N THR A 80 14.58 -4.49 6.73
CA THR A 80 15.49 -5.27 5.90
C THR A 80 16.29 -4.36 4.98
N GLY A 81 17.27 -4.90 4.27
CA GLY A 81 18.20 -4.33 3.28
C GLY A 81 18.04 -2.89 2.76
N VAL A 82 16.87 -2.29 2.88
CA VAL A 82 16.64 -0.85 2.59
C VAL A 82 17.36 0.01 3.62
N LEU A 83 17.32 -0.35 4.91
CA LEU A 83 18.06 0.35 5.98
C LEU A 83 19.55 0.45 5.69
N SER A 84 20.16 -0.60 5.15
CA SER A 84 21.60 -0.57 4.87
C SER A 84 21.99 0.35 3.72
N ARG A 85 21.08 0.54 2.75
CA ARG A 85 21.31 1.42 1.58
C ARG A 85 20.95 2.88 1.80
N HIS A 86 20.04 3.14 2.74
CA HIS A 86 19.48 4.47 3.00
C HIS A 86 19.65 4.91 4.46
N LYS A 87 20.56 4.29 5.21
CA LYS A 87 20.73 4.53 6.65
C LYS A 87 20.92 6.01 7.00
N GLU A 88 21.76 6.72 6.26
CA GLU A 88 21.95 8.17 6.47
C GLU A 88 20.68 8.95 6.14
N THR A 89 20.04 8.64 5.02
CA THR A 89 18.78 9.30 4.61
C THR A 89 17.65 9.05 5.61
N ILE A 90 17.56 7.84 6.14
CA ILE A 90 16.56 7.49 7.15
C ILE A 90 16.85 8.24 8.44
N GLY A 91 18.12 8.37 8.86
CA GLY A 91 18.52 9.17 10.01
C GLY A 91 18.10 10.63 9.86
N ASP A 92 18.40 11.25 8.71
CA ASP A 92 18.02 12.64 8.41
C ASP A 92 16.48 12.83 8.44
N ILE A 93 15.72 11.85 7.91
CA ILE A 93 14.26 11.88 7.95
C ILE A 93 13.75 11.74 9.38
N MET A 94 14.31 10.82 10.15
CA MET A 94 13.89 10.57 11.53
C MET A 94 14.05 11.78 12.44
N ASP A 95 15.12 12.52 12.26
CA ASP A 95 15.48 13.59 13.18
C ASP A 95 14.89 14.96 12.77
N ASP A 96 14.71 15.20 11.48
CA ASP A 96 14.37 16.53 10.97
C ASP A 96 12.93 16.68 10.46
N PHE A 97 12.35 15.63 9.86
CA PHE A 97 11.08 15.72 9.13
C PHE A 97 9.91 15.08 9.87
N ILE A 98 8.70 15.52 9.52
CA ILE A 98 7.46 14.82 9.91
C ILE A 98 7.33 13.59 9.02
N VAL A 99 7.01 12.42 9.60
CA VAL A 99 6.90 11.17 8.85
C VAL A 99 5.49 10.59 8.97
N TRP A 100 4.89 10.24 7.83
CA TRP A 100 3.72 9.37 7.77
C TRP A 100 4.15 7.99 7.29
N ASP A 101 4.15 7.00 8.18
CA ASP A 101 4.57 5.63 7.86
C ASP A 101 3.36 4.71 7.71
N TYR A 102 3.30 3.98 6.60
CA TYR A 102 2.20 3.05 6.29
C TYR A 102 2.20 1.79 7.16
N ALA A 103 3.33 1.45 7.79
CA ALA A 103 3.52 0.20 8.52
C ALA A 103 3.79 0.43 10.00
N HIS A 104 2.91 -0.07 10.85
CA HIS A 104 3.10 0.00 12.30
C HIS A 104 4.38 -0.70 12.75
N SER A 105 4.81 -1.74 12.04
CA SER A 105 6.06 -2.45 12.32
C SER A 105 7.32 -1.62 12.13
N ASN A 106 7.27 -0.54 11.36
CA ASN A 106 8.39 0.39 11.21
C ASN A 106 8.54 1.33 12.41
N LEU A 107 7.44 1.63 13.12
CA LEU A 107 7.42 2.66 14.16
C LEU A 107 8.49 2.46 15.27
N PRO A 108 8.77 1.24 15.75
CA PRO A 108 9.82 1.01 16.74
C PRO A 108 11.25 1.28 16.26
N ILE A 109 11.45 1.52 14.95
CA ILE A 109 12.77 1.81 14.37
C ILE A 109 13.15 3.29 14.55
N TYR A 110 12.13 4.15 14.64
CA TYR A 110 12.32 5.58 14.79
C TYR A 110 12.83 5.93 16.19
N SER A 111 13.67 6.97 16.27
CA SER A 111 14.23 7.43 17.55
C SER A 111 13.14 7.98 18.48
N GLU A 112 13.38 7.91 19.78
CA GLU A 112 12.49 8.54 20.77
C GLU A 112 12.42 10.06 20.51
N GLY A 113 11.21 10.57 20.31
CA GLY A 113 10.98 11.99 19.97
C GLY A 113 10.88 12.29 18.49
N ALA A 114 11.08 11.33 17.59
CA ALA A 114 10.80 11.52 16.16
C ALA A 114 9.31 11.83 15.93
N ASN A 115 9.04 12.78 15.02
CA ASN A 115 7.66 13.16 14.69
C ASN A 115 7.08 12.19 13.63
N VAL A 116 6.67 11.00 14.10
CA VAL A 116 6.20 9.91 13.22
C VAL A 116 4.77 9.53 13.54
N HIS A 117 3.95 9.40 12.51
CA HIS A 117 2.55 9.03 12.60
C HIS A 117 2.24 7.83 11.71
N HIS A 118 1.50 6.84 12.25
CA HIS A 118 1.03 5.70 11.47
C HIS A 118 -0.07 6.13 10.50
N MET A 119 0.20 5.95 9.19
CA MET A 119 -0.73 6.23 8.11
C MET A 119 -1.50 4.97 7.73
N LYS A 120 -2.72 4.83 8.23
CA LYS A 120 -3.61 3.76 7.80
C LYS A 120 -4.16 4.05 6.40
N LEU A 121 -4.13 3.07 5.52
CA LEU A 121 -4.78 3.17 4.21
C LEU A 121 -6.25 2.74 4.33
N GLY A 122 -7.13 3.52 3.71
CA GLY A 122 -8.57 3.29 3.75
C GLY A 122 -9.20 3.37 2.36
N TYR A 123 -10.52 3.16 2.31
CA TYR A 123 -11.30 3.28 1.09
C TYR A 123 -11.39 4.75 0.63
N HIS A 124 -11.25 4.92 -0.69
CA HIS A 124 -11.56 6.15 -1.38
C HIS A 124 -11.96 5.84 -2.83
N LYS A 125 -13.05 6.45 -3.29
CA LYS A 125 -13.60 6.26 -4.66
C LYS A 125 -12.62 6.56 -5.80
N CYS A 126 -11.53 7.30 -5.54
CA CYS A 126 -10.53 7.60 -6.57
C CYS A 126 -9.78 6.36 -7.06
N LEU A 127 -9.78 5.26 -6.29
CA LEU A 127 -9.19 3.97 -6.68
C LEU A 127 -10.22 2.95 -7.19
N ASP A 128 -11.47 3.32 -7.38
CA ASP A 128 -12.50 2.45 -7.98
C ASP A 128 -12.31 2.43 -9.51
N PHE A 129 -11.31 1.67 -9.99
CA PHE A 129 -10.95 1.60 -11.40
C PHE A 129 -11.65 0.48 -12.15
N PHE A 130 -12.05 -0.59 -11.45
CA PHE A 130 -12.72 -1.75 -12.04
C PHE A 130 -13.58 -2.48 -11.03
N SER A 131 -14.49 -3.31 -11.53
CA SER A 131 -15.23 -4.28 -10.71
C SER A 131 -14.86 -5.70 -11.09
N PRO A 132 -14.69 -6.61 -10.13
CA PRO A 132 -14.42 -8.01 -10.41
C PRO A 132 -15.52 -8.66 -11.26
N ARG A 133 -15.12 -9.47 -12.24
CA ARG A 133 -16.07 -10.17 -13.12
C ARG A 133 -16.96 -11.15 -12.34
N ARG A 134 -18.20 -11.36 -12.84
CA ARG A 134 -19.10 -12.37 -12.27
C ARG A 134 -18.60 -13.78 -12.52
N SER A 135 -17.90 -14.01 -13.63
CA SER A 135 -17.32 -15.30 -14.02
C SER A 135 -15.86 -15.07 -14.40
N PRO A 136 -14.97 -14.94 -13.43
CA PRO A 136 -13.55 -14.77 -13.68
C PRO A 136 -12.92 -16.09 -14.15
N GLU A 137 -11.90 -15.99 -14.99
CA GLU A 137 -11.21 -17.13 -15.61
C GLU A 137 -10.07 -17.66 -14.74
N ASN A 138 -9.40 -16.76 -13.97
CA ASN A 138 -8.29 -17.15 -13.10
C ASN A 138 -8.82 -17.55 -11.73
N ASP A 139 -8.40 -18.69 -11.21
CA ASP A 139 -8.73 -19.10 -9.85
C ASP A 139 -7.98 -18.25 -8.82
N VAL A 140 -6.65 -18.21 -8.92
CA VAL A 140 -5.78 -17.45 -8.03
C VAL A 140 -4.84 -16.58 -8.84
N ALA A 141 -4.79 -15.30 -8.53
CA ALA A 141 -3.90 -14.35 -9.18
C ALA A 141 -2.85 -13.80 -8.20
N PHE A 142 -1.62 -13.69 -8.65
CA PHE A 142 -0.58 -12.93 -7.99
C PHE A 142 -0.02 -11.86 -8.92
N TYR A 143 0.17 -10.63 -8.45
CA TYR A 143 0.86 -9.58 -9.18
C TYR A 143 1.94 -8.91 -8.31
N GLY A 144 3.01 -8.46 -8.97
CA GLY A 144 4.15 -7.81 -8.33
C GLY A 144 5.48 -8.42 -8.72
N SER A 145 6.59 -7.91 -8.19
CA SER A 145 7.93 -8.41 -8.52
C SER A 145 8.10 -9.88 -8.09
N LEU A 146 8.57 -10.72 -9.01
CA LEU A 146 8.79 -12.15 -8.79
C LEU A 146 10.22 -12.38 -8.28
N ASN A 147 10.49 -12.08 -7.02
CA ASN A 147 11.73 -12.42 -6.37
C ASN A 147 11.83 -13.93 -6.03
N PRO A 148 13.01 -14.46 -5.63
CA PRO A 148 13.19 -15.88 -5.36
C PRO A 148 12.20 -16.45 -4.33
N ARG A 149 11.93 -15.71 -3.24
CA ARG A 149 11.00 -16.15 -2.20
C ARG A 149 9.57 -16.29 -2.74
N ARG A 150 9.10 -15.27 -3.47
CA ARG A 150 7.76 -15.29 -4.07
C ARG A 150 7.62 -16.41 -5.08
N LYS A 151 8.64 -16.60 -5.95
CA LYS A 151 8.66 -17.71 -6.89
C LYS A 151 8.56 -19.07 -6.20
N ASP A 152 9.42 -19.32 -5.20
CA ASP A 152 9.41 -20.60 -4.47
C ASP A 152 8.05 -20.86 -3.82
N LEU A 153 7.41 -19.85 -3.24
CA LEU A 153 6.09 -20.01 -2.62
C LEU A 153 5.01 -20.24 -3.67
N LEU A 154 5.00 -19.46 -4.77
CA LEU A 154 4.06 -19.65 -5.87
C LEU A 154 4.22 -21.04 -6.51
N ASP A 155 5.44 -21.50 -6.79
CA ASP A 155 5.71 -22.83 -7.36
C ASP A 155 5.23 -23.97 -6.43
N ARG A 156 5.26 -23.74 -5.11
CA ARG A 156 4.70 -24.71 -4.14
C ARG A 156 3.18 -24.73 -4.14
N LEU A 157 2.54 -23.55 -4.19
CA LEU A 157 1.08 -23.42 -4.23
C LEU A 157 0.50 -23.89 -5.55
N ASP A 158 1.19 -23.66 -6.68
CA ASP A 158 0.75 -24.06 -8.02
C ASP A 158 0.66 -25.59 -8.22
N LYS A 159 1.29 -26.37 -7.33
CA LYS A 159 1.11 -27.84 -7.31
C LYS A 159 -0.31 -28.28 -6.95
N TRP A 160 -1.07 -27.40 -6.30
CA TRP A 160 -2.39 -27.72 -5.74
C TRP A 160 -3.50 -26.77 -6.22
N HIS A 161 -3.13 -25.63 -6.79
CA HIS A 161 -4.07 -24.57 -7.20
C HIS A 161 -3.64 -24.03 -8.57
N ASP A 162 -4.60 -23.61 -9.38
CA ASP A 162 -4.32 -22.92 -10.65
C ASP A 162 -3.93 -21.46 -10.35
N ILE A 163 -2.63 -21.18 -10.34
CA ILE A 163 -2.08 -19.88 -10.01
C ILE A 163 -1.56 -19.16 -11.24
N THR A 164 -2.14 -18.02 -11.57
CA THR A 164 -1.63 -17.13 -12.59
C THR A 164 -0.83 -16.00 -11.93
N ALA A 165 0.43 -15.84 -12.31
CA ALA A 165 1.31 -14.80 -11.77
C ALA A 165 1.73 -13.80 -12.85
N MET A 166 1.58 -12.49 -12.55
CA MET A 166 2.05 -11.39 -13.39
C MET A 166 3.13 -10.57 -12.69
N GLY A 167 4.30 -10.47 -13.32
CA GLY A 167 5.41 -9.64 -12.82
C GLY A 167 5.54 -8.32 -13.58
N ASN A 168 5.86 -7.24 -12.87
CA ASN A 168 6.19 -5.94 -13.46
C ASN A 168 5.09 -5.35 -14.39
N VAL A 169 3.83 -5.47 -13.99
CA VAL A 169 2.66 -4.88 -14.68
C VAL A 169 2.00 -3.84 -13.79
N TRP A 170 1.46 -2.79 -14.42
CA TRP A 170 0.80 -1.66 -13.75
C TRP A 170 -0.36 -1.10 -14.58
N GLY A 171 -1.27 -0.41 -13.93
CA GLY A 171 -2.40 0.26 -14.57
C GLY A 171 -3.38 -0.71 -15.22
N GLY A 172 -3.97 -0.35 -16.36
CA GLY A 172 -5.06 -1.09 -16.96
C GLY A 172 -4.83 -2.56 -17.31
N GLU A 173 -3.58 -3.03 -17.41
CA GLU A 173 -3.27 -4.46 -17.55
C GLU A 173 -3.46 -5.19 -16.22
N THR A 174 -2.97 -4.58 -15.13
CA THR A 174 -3.20 -5.08 -13.77
C THR A 174 -4.70 -5.11 -13.46
N ASP A 175 -5.43 -4.03 -13.80
CA ASP A 175 -6.87 -3.92 -13.56
C ASP A 175 -7.65 -5.06 -14.22
N LYS A 176 -7.38 -5.32 -15.50
CA LYS A 176 -8.01 -6.42 -16.26
C LYS A 176 -7.69 -7.79 -15.67
N PHE A 177 -6.45 -7.98 -15.24
CA PHE A 177 -5.99 -9.22 -14.63
C PHE A 177 -6.69 -9.47 -13.29
N LEU A 178 -6.71 -8.47 -12.40
CA LEU A 178 -7.37 -8.57 -11.11
C LEU A 178 -8.89 -8.74 -11.25
N ALA A 179 -9.52 -7.96 -12.16
CA ALA A 179 -10.95 -8.09 -12.45
C ALA A 179 -11.33 -9.49 -12.91
N ASN A 180 -10.43 -10.21 -13.58
CA ASN A 180 -10.65 -11.55 -14.12
C ASN A 180 -10.19 -12.67 -13.18
N SER A 181 -10.08 -12.41 -11.87
CA SER A 181 -9.56 -13.36 -10.89
C SER A 181 -10.55 -13.57 -9.73
N LYS A 182 -10.67 -14.82 -9.23
CA LYS A 182 -11.51 -15.14 -8.06
C LYS A 182 -10.86 -14.67 -6.78
N LEU A 183 -9.58 -14.98 -6.60
CA LEU A 183 -8.76 -14.66 -5.43
C LEU A 183 -7.51 -13.91 -5.85
N ILE A 184 -7.11 -12.92 -5.07
CA ILE A 184 -5.82 -12.24 -5.21
C ILE A 184 -4.91 -12.66 -4.07
N LEU A 185 -3.72 -13.13 -4.39
CA LEU A 185 -2.74 -13.58 -3.42
C LEU A 185 -1.80 -12.44 -3.05
N ASN A 186 -1.70 -12.14 -1.76
CA ASN A 186 -0.74 -11.16 -1.24
C ASN A 186 0.41 -11.87 -0.52
N ILE A 187 1.58 -11.86 -1.15
CA ILE A 187 2.82 -12.45 -0.63
C ILE A 187 3.86 -11.34 -0.52
N GLY A 188 4.44 -11.16 0.64
CA GLY A 188 5.48 -10.16 0.85
C GLY A 188 6.81 -10.50 0.19
N ALA A 189 7.64 -9.49 0.01
CA ALA A 189 8.94 -9.63 -0.66
C ALA A 189 9.99 -10.36 0.18
N THR A 190 9.91 -10.27 1.51
CA THR A 190 10.84 -10.87 2.47
C THR A 190 10.08 -11.62 3.57
N PRO A 191 10.68 -12.54 4.33
CA PRO A 191 10.00 -13.24 5.44
C PRO A 191 9.59 -12.29 6.57
N GLU A 192 10.51 -11.44 7.01
CA GLU A 192 10.28 -10.45 8.07
C GLU A 192 9.92 -9.11 7.42
N ARG A 193 8.65 -8.76 7.41
CA ARG A 193 8.17 -7.61 6.66
C ARG A 193 6.85 -7.05 7.19
N PRO A 194 6.59 -5.76 6.96
CA PRO A 194 5.25 -5.23 7.04
C PRO A 194 4.34 -5.89 5.99
N LEU A 195 3.03 -5.85 6.23
CA LEU A 195 2.05 -6.17 5.20
C LEU A 195 2.21 -5.20 4.01
N GLU A 196 1.98 -5.71 2.81
CA GLU A 196 1.97 -4.89 1.58
C GLU A 196 0.66 -4.08 1.53
N SER A 197 0.44 -3.22 2.53
CA SER A 197 -0.81 -2.46 2.73
C SER A 197 -1.27 -1.67 1.51
N PRO A 198 -0.39 -1.04 0.71
CA PRO A 198 -0.82 -0.39 -0.55
C PRO A 198 -1.50 -1.36 -1.51
N ARG A 199 -1.00 -2.59 -1.65
CA ARG A 199 -1.61 -3.63 -2.48
C ARG A 199 -2.95 -4.09 -1.92
N LEU A 200 -3.04 -4.27 -0.59
CA LEU A 200 -4.30 -4.64 0.06
C LEU A 200 -5.36 -3.55 -0.16
N ALA A 201 -5.00 -2.28 0.09
CA ALA A 201 -5.89 -1.15 -0.14
C ALA A 201 -6.36 -1.07 -1.60
N TYR A 202 -5.44 -1.22 -2.57
CA TYR A 202 -5.79 -1.20 -3.98
C TYR A 202 -6.79 -2.31 -4.36
N CYS A 203 -6.52 -3.55 -3.96
CA CYS A 203 -7.40 -4.67 -4.24
C CYS A 203 -8.79 -4.49 -3.62
N LEU A 204 -8.85 -4.07 -2.35
CA LEU A 204 -10.11 -3.91 -1.61
C LEU A 204 -10.92 -2.72 -2.10
N ASN A 205 -10.29 -1.61 -2.51
CA ASN A 205 -10.97 -0.48 -3.17
C ASN A 205 -11.71 -0.92 -4.44
N ASN A 206 -11.19 -1.93 -5.13
CA ASN A 206 -11.78 -2.48 -6.35
C ASN A 206 -12.64 -3.73 -6.11
N GLY A 207 -12.97 -4.04 -4.85
CA GLY A 207 -13.86 -5.14 -4.51
C GLY A 207 -13.26 -6.54 -4.70
N CYS A 208 -11.94 -6.69 -4.73
CA CYS A 208 -11.28 -7.99 -4.84
C CYS A 208 -11.31 -8.76 -3.50
N LEU A 209 -11.34 -10.10 -3.56
CA LEU A 209 -11.05 -10.95 -2.42
C LEU A 209 -9.55 -11.21 -2.33
N VAL A 210 -8.94 -10.86 -1.20
CA VAL A 210 -7.51 -11.05 -0.96
C VAL A 210 -7.27 -12.16 0.06
N VAL A 211 -6.43 -13.13 -0.30
CA VAL A 211 -5.82 -14.08 0.62
C VAL A 211 -4.38 -13.64 0.85
N SER A 212 -4.03 -13.32 2.09
CA SER A 212 -2.74 -12.72 2.44
C SER A 212 -2.02 -13.54 3.48
N GLU A 213 -0.71 -13.69 3.34
CA GLU A 213 0.11 -14.07 4.48
C GLU A 213 0.21 -12.92 5.49
N GLU A 214 0.34 -13.26 6.77
CA GLU A 214 0.53 -12.31 7.86
C GLU A 214 1.82 -11.49 7.70
N GLY A 215 1.80 -10.25 8.17
CA GLY A 215 2.98 -9.41 8.36
C GLY A 215 3.59 -9.60 9.76
N ASN A 216 4.61 -8.82 10.05
CA ASN A 216 5.35 -8.87 11.32
C ASN A 216 4.81 -7.90 12.39
N SER A 217 3.67 -7.27 12.17
CA SER A 217 2.99 -6.38 13.13
C SER A 217 1.63 -6.95 13.50
N GLU A 218 1.43 -7.26 14.77
CA GLU A 218 0.13 -7.70 15.29
C GLU A 218 -0.96 -6.62 15.10
N VAL A 219 -0.60 -5.34 15.18
CA VAL A 219 -1.52 -4.22 14.98
C VAL A 219 -2.00 -4.15 13.54
N ASP A 220 -1.08 -4.26 12.58
CA ASP A 220 -1.42 -4.28 11.15
C ASP A 220 -2.20 -5.55 10.80
N ASN A 221 -1.78 -6.71 11.32
CA ASN A 221 -2.49 -7.97 11.12
C ASN A 221 -3.94 -7.90 11.67
N ALA A 222 -4.14 -7.38 12.87
CA ALA A 222 -5.48 -7.23 13.47
C ALA A 222 -6.38 -6.27 12.68
N PHE A 223 -5.82 -5.24 12.06
CA PHE A 223 -6.56 -4.32 11.20
C PHE A 223 -6.96 -5.02 9.90
N TRP A 224 -6.00 -5.59 9.15
CA TRP A 224 -6.24 -6.17 7.83
C TRP A 224 -7.03 -7.49 7.86
N ALA A 225 -6.95 -8.27 8.95
CA ALA A 225 -7.74 -9.50 9.12
C ALA A 225 -9.26 -9.27 9.10
N LYS A 226 -9.72 -8.04 9.30
CA LYS A 226 -11.15 -7.69 9.18
C LYS A 226 -11.63 -7.66 7.74
N TYR A 227 -10.73 -7.45 6.78
CA TYR A 227 -11.05 -7.18 5.38
C TYR A 227 -10.40 -8.13 4.39
N THR A 228 -9.53 -9.02 4.86
CA THR A 228 -8.82 -10.02 4.04
C THR A 228 -8.86 -11.38 4.73
N VAL A 229 -8.63 -12.44 3.96
CA VAL A 229 -8.32 -13.77 4.52
C VAL A 229 -6.83 -13.76 4.88
N LEU A 230 -6.53 -13.30 6.10
CA LEU A 230 -5.16 -13.14 6.60
C LEU A 230 -4.75 -14.39 7.37
N VAL A 231 -3.67 -15.05 6.96
CA VAL A 231 -3.26 -16.35 7.52
C VAL A 231 -1.73 -16.50 7.58
N ALA A 232 -1.27 -17.38 8.44
CA ALA A 232 0.12 -17.81 8.44
C ALA A 232 0.50 -18.44 7.09
N GLN A 233 1.76 -18.30 6.67
CA GLN A 233 2.23 -18.73 5.35
C GLN A 233 1.94 -20.21 5.03
N ASP A 234 2.06 -21.09 6.01
CA ASP A 234 1.81 -22.53 5.87
C ASP A 234 0.31 -22.87 5.71
N MET A 235 -0.58 -21.95 6.08
CA MET A 235 -2.03 -22.09 5.95
C MET A 235 -2.56 -21.56 4.61
N LEU A 236 -1.75 -20.92 3.79
CA LEU A 236 -2.21 -20.31 2.52
C LEU A 236 -2.91 -21.33 1.61
N SER A 237 -2.29 -22.51 1.37
CA SER A 237 -2.85 -23.53 0.48
C SER A 237 -4.20 -24.05 0.98
N HIS A 238 -4.34 -24.28 2.28
CA HIS A 238 -5.61 -24.72 2.88
C HIS A 238 -6.71 -23.67 2.71
N ASN A 239 -6.41 -22.40 2.99
CA ASN A 239 -7.42 -21.34 2.87
C ASN A 239 -7.79 -21.03 1.41
N ILE A 240 -6.85 -21.12 0.47
CA ILE A 240 -7.15 -21.04 -0.97
C ILE A 240 -8.14 -22.13 -1.36
N TYR A 241 -7.89 -23.38 -0.94
CA TYR A 241 -8.77 -24.50 -1.20
C TYR A 241 -10.19 -24.25 -0.65
N GLU A 242 -10.32 -23.86 0.61
CA GLU A 242 -11.61 -23.58 1.24
C GLU A 242 -12.38 -22.46 0.53
N MET A 243 -11.70 -21.41 0.06
CA MET A 243 -12.35 -20.31 -0.66
C MET A 243 -12.84 -20.75 -2.05
N LEU A 244 -12.12 -21.61 -2.75
CA LEU A 244 -12.48 -22.07 -4.10
C LEU A 244 -13.54 -23.17 -4.05
N GLU A 245 -13.54 -24.01 -3.02
CA GLU A 245 -14.54 -25.07 -2.85
C GLU A 245 -15.93 -24.48 -2.63
N GLY A 246 -16.92 -24.99 -3.33
CA GLY A 246 -18.31 -24.56 -3.18
C GLY A 246 -18.62 -23.10 -3.55
N ASN A 247 -17.68 -22.39 -4.20
CA ASN A 247 -17.80 -20.97 -4.56
C ASN A 247 -17.93 -20.00 -3.38
N THR A 248 -17.44 -20.37 -2.21
CA THR A 248 -17.48 -19.53 -1.00
C THR A 248 -16.77 -18.20 -1.20
N TRP A 249 -15.83 -18.12 -2.14
CA TRP A 249 -15.12 -16.90 -2.51
C TRP A 249 -16.05 -15.73 -2.91
N ARG A 250 -17.23 -16.00 -3.49
CA ARG A 250 -18.17 -14.95 -3.91
C ARG A 250 -18.77 -14.23 -2.72
N ASP A 251 -19.28 -15.00 -1.76
CA ASP A 251 -19.90 -14.45 -0.57
C ASP A 251 -18.85 -13.74 0.30
N LYS A 252 -17.67 -14.37 0.46
CA LYS A 252 -16.57 -13.81 1.22
C LYS A 252 -16.00 -12.53 0.59
N ARG A 253 -15.92 -12.48 -0.74
CA ARG A 253 -15.53 -11.27 -1.47
C ARG A 253 -16.48 -10.12 -1.16
N HIS A 254 -17.77 -10.36 -1.28
CA HIS A 254 -18.79 -9.34 -1.02
C HIS A 254 -18.73 -8.87 0.44
N GLU A 255 -18.69 -9.80 1.39
CA GLU A 255 -18.59 -9.52 2.82
C GLU A 255 -17.39 -8.59 3.14
N LEU A 256 -16.19 -9.03 2.76
CA LEU A 256 -14.94 -8.34 3.16
C LEU A 256 -14.73 -7.01 2.43
N SER A 257 -15.05 -6.95 1.13
CA SER A 257 -14.91 -5.69 0.39
C SER A 257 -15.95 -4.66 0.84
N THR A 258 -17.18 -5.07 1.14
CA THR A 258 -18.21 -4.17 1.69
C THR A 258 -17.80 -3.65 3.06
N ALA A 259 -17.35 -4.54 3.95
CA ALA A 259 -16.85 -4.12 5.27
C ALA A 259 -15.70 -3.11 5.15
N TYR A 260 -14.74 -3.33 4.22
CA TYR A 260 -13.66 -2.36 4.01
C TYR A 260 -14.17 -1.00 3.56
N MET A 261 -15.13 -0.96 2.62
CA MET A 261 -15.71 0.30 2.10
C MET A 261 -16.52 1.04 3.15
N GLU A 262 -17.20 0.32 4.05
CA GLU A 262 -18.06 0.91 5.09
C GLU A 262 -17.26 1.34 6.34
N ASP A 263 -16.27 0.54 6.74
CA ASP A 263 -15.55 0.73 8.01
C ASP A 263 -14.33 1.64 7.88
N THR A 264 -13.83 1.87 6.64
CA THR A 264 -12.60 2.63 6.42
C THR A 264 -12.85 3.84 5.53
N CYS A 265 -12.21 4.96 5.84
CA CYS A 265 -12.32 6.18 5.05
C CYS A 265 -10.95 6.86 4.97
N MET A 266 -10.39 6.93 3.76
CA MET A 266 -9.08 7.56 3.59
C MET A 266 -9.10 9.06 3.89
N VAL A 267 -10.23 9.74 3.63
CA VAL A 267 -10.39 11.18 3.94
C VAL A 267 -10.23 11.42 5.44
N LEU A 268 -10.89 10.61 6.28
CA LEU A 268 -10.78 10.72 7.75
C LEU A 268 -9.38 10.36 8.24
N ASN A 269 -8.73 9.37 7.64
CA ASN A 269 -7.36 9.02 7.99
C ASN A 269 -6.37 10.16 7.67
N VAL A 270 -6.55 10.84 6.53
CA VAL A 270 -5.74 12.01 6.16
C VAL A 270 -6.05 13.20 7.05
N GLU A 271 -7.32 13.43 7.40
CA GLU A 271 -7.71 14.49 8.35
C GLU A 271 -7.02 14.31 9.70
N GLU A 272 -7.08 13.09 10.29
CA GLU A 272 -6.38 12.77 11.54
C GLU A 272 -4.86 13.00 11.45
N LEU A 273 -4.25 12.65 10.32
CA LEU A 273 -2.81 12.87 10.09
C LEU A 273 -2.49 14.37 9.97
N MET A 274 -3.32 15.14 9.29
CA MET A 274 -3.16 16.60 9.17
C MET A 274 -3.26 17.29 10.53
N ASP A 275 -4.23 16.90 11.37
CA ASP A 275 -4.40 17.44 12.73
C ASP A 275 -3.19 17.15 13.64
N LYS A 276 -2.50 16.03 13.44
CA LYS A 276 -1.28 15.68 14.16
C LYS A 276 -0.04 16.37 13.61
N THR A 277 -0.08 16.83 12.37
CA THR A 277 1.03 17.46 11.65
C THR A 277 1.09 18.96 11.90
N LEU A 278 -0.05 19.62 12.09
CA LEU A 278 -0.23 21.08 12.24
C LEU A 278 -0.30 21.50 13.69
#